data_af525478fcb8bf1e1af660e60a03758a
#
_entry.id   af525478fcb8bf1e1af660e60a03758a
#
_cell.length_a   1.000
_cell.length_b   1.000
_cell.length_c   1.000
_cell.angle_alpha   90.00
_cell.angle_beta   90.00
_cell.angle_gamma   90.00
#
_symmetry.space_group_name_H-M   'P 1'
#
loop_
_entity.id
_entity.type
_entity.pdbx_description
1 polymer ?
#
loop_
_entity_poly.entity_id
_entity_poly.type
_entity_poly.pdbx_seq_one_letter_code
_entity_poly.pdbx_strand_id
1 'polypeptide(L)'
;MNKCLYCYNNLESIKMDFHSACSKKFFDSQIPPLVDLDMKRIKELAVEALGKSISVTGVQPKLSLDFKKKRGKESRLTIVGLWGRFILKPTFEEYPEMPELEDLTMHMSELLNINTAEHSLIRLKSDELAYISKRFDRTKNGKLHVEDMAQLTGTLTENKYRGSMEKIGKVILKYSSYPGIDAIKFFELTLFSFITGNSDMHLKNFSLIKDEEDEIMMSPAYDLLSTKLLIPKDREDLALTMNGKKSNFRKKDFDQFAGQLGINESTLRNIYKKFEDSYPDLIKLISKSFLTKEMKEKYIALLDERRKVIL
;
A
#
# COMPACT_ATOMS: atom_id res chain seq x y z
N MET A 1 26.18 -2.97 5.70
CA MET A 1 26.22 -2.48 4.30
C MET A 1 25.00 -1.59 4.12
N ASN A 2 25.14 -0.45 3.42
CA ASN A 2 24.03 0.42 3.11
C ASN A 2 23.20 -0.17 1.95
N LYS A 3 21.88 -0.06 2.01
CA LYS A 3 20.95 -0.61 1.02
C LYS A 3 20.17 0.51 0.34
N CYS A 4 19.83 0.31 -0.91
CA CYS A 4 18.99 1.23 -1.67
C CYS A 4 17.57 1.25 -1.09
N LEU A 5 17.05 2.43 -0.79
CA LEU A 5 15.72 2.64 -0.22
C LEU A 5 14.58 2.24 -1.16
N TYR A 6 14.87 2.06 -2.46
CA TYR A 6 13.90 1.63 -3.46
C TYR A 6 13.91 0.11 -3.72
N CYS A 7 15.07 -0.52 -3.86
CA CYS A 7 15.14 -1.92 -4.31
C CYS A 7 15.76 -2.90 -3.30
N TYR A 8 16.15 -2.41 -2.11
CA TYR A 8 16.77 -3.16 -1.01
C TYR A 8 18.12 -3.83 -1.32
N ASN A 9 18.66 -3.66 -2.52
CA ASN A 9 19.99 -4.17 -2.87
C ASN A 9 21.10 -3.26 -2.33
N ASN A 10 22.29 -3.85 -2.14
CA ASN A 10 23.44 -3.14 -1.59
C ASN A 10 23.84 -1.96 -2.48
N LEU A 11 24.25 -0.87 -1.85
CA LEU A 11 24.82 0.31 -2.49
C LEU A 11 26.35 0.26 -2.45
N GLU A 12 27.00 0.86 -3.46
CA GLU A 12 28.43 0.97 -3.55
C GLU A 12 29.03 1.95 -2.51
N SER A 13 28.24 2.91 -2.05
CA SER A 13 28.65 3.93 -1.09
C SER A 13 27.64 4.09 0.04
N ILE A 14 28.15 4.26 1.26
CA ILE A 14 27.35 4.55 2.47
C ILE A 14 26.71 5.94 2.46
N LYS A 15 27.15 6.83 1.56
CA LYS A 15 26.60 8.19 1.41
C LYS A 15 25.41 8.26 0.46
N MET A 16 25.03 7.14 -0.14
CA MET A 16 23.92 7.08 -1.11
C MET A 16 22.73 6.38 -0.48
N ASP A 17 21.53 6.89 -0.75
CA ASP A 17 20.26 6.24 -0.39
C ASP A 17 19.63 5.48 -1.58
N PHE A 18 20.06 5.79 -2.82
CA PHE A 18 19.51 5.18 -4.03
C PHE A 18 20.63 4.86 -5.04
N HIS A 19 20.44 3.78 -5.81
CA HIS A 19 21.15 3.65 -7.09
C HIS A 19 20.63 4.73 -8.05
N SER A 20 21.50 5.24 -8.92
CA SER A 20 21.11 6.26 -9.92
C SER A 20 19.95 5.79 -10.82
N ALA A 21 19.95 4.50 -11.18
CA ALA A 21 18.84 3.90 -11.96
C ALA A 21 17.53 3.85 -11.17
N CYS A 22 17.55 3.50 -9.87
CA CYS A 22 16.39 3.49 -9.00
C CYS A 22 15.83 4.90 -8.78
N SER A 23 16.73 5.87 -8.53
CA SER A 23 16.34 7.26 -8.41
C SER A 23 15.70 7.79 -9.71
N LYS A 24 16.29 7.46 -10.88
CA LYS A 24 15.72 7.83 -12.17
C LYS A 24 14.33 7.22 -12.40
N LYS A 25 14.15 5.95 -12.03
CA LYS A 25 12.88 5.25 -12.17
C LYS A 25 11.79 5.89 -11.30
N PHE A 26 12.11 6.18 -10.05
CA PHE A 26 11.10 6.68 -9.09
C PHE A 26 10.93 8.20 -9.14
N PHE A 27 12.02 8.98 -9.27
CA PHE A 27 11.99 10.46 -9.21
C PHE A 27 12.19 11.15 -10.58
N ASP A 28 12.29 10.41 -11.68
CA ASP A 28 12.63 10.92 -13.01
C ASP A 28 14.00 11.66 -13.06
N SER A 29 14.86 11.41 -12.06
CA SER A 29 16.18 12.03 -11.89
C SER A 29 17.19 11.01 -11.37
N GLN A 30 18.43 11.02 -11.90
CA GLN A 30 19.51 10.16 -11.40
C GLN A 30 19.96 10.54 -9.97
N ILE A 31 19.73 11.78 -9.57
CA ILE A 31 19.99 12.27 -8.21
C ILE A 31 18.65 12.36 -7.50
N PRO A 32 18.48 11.66 -6.34
CA PRO A 32 17.24 11.74 -5.59
C PRO A 32 17.01 13.17 -5.08
N PRO A 33 15.76 13.62 -5.00
CA PRO A 33 15.46 14.95 -4.47
C PRO A 33 15.72 14.98 -2.96
N LEU A 34 16.15 16.12 -2.46
CA LEU A 34 16.23 16.35 -1.02
C LEU A 34 14.82 16.56 -0.45
N VAL A 35 14.53 15.94 0.69
CA VAL A 35 13.36 16.22 1.49
C VAL A 35 13.74 17.27 2.54
N ASP A 36 13.35 18.52 2.31
CA ASP A 36 13.64 19.63 3.24
C ASP A 36 12.61 19.70 4.37
N LEU A 37 12.33 18.53 4.96
CA LEU A 37 11.41 18.34 6.07
C LEU A 37 12.10 17.49 7.12
N ASP A 38 12.04 17.94 8.36
CA ASP A 38 12.38 17.16 9.55
C ASP A 38 11.13 16.76 10.33
N MET A 39 11.26 15.81 11.24
CA MET A 39 10.13 15.33 12.05
C MET A 39 9.48 16.43 12.89
N LYS A 40 10.25 17.45 13.32
CA LYS A 40 9.71 18.59 14.06
C LYS A 40 8.71 19.37 13.20
N ARG A 41 9.11 19.74 11.97
CA ARG A 41 8.24 20.46 11.04
C ARG A 41 7.02 19.65 10.62
N ILE A 42 7.18 18.33 10.44
CA ILE A 42 6.07 17.43 10.14
C ILE A 42 5.05 17.40 11.28
N LYS A 43 5.49 17.34 12.55
CA LYS A 43 4.61 17.40 13.72
C LYS A 43 3.87 18.73 13.80
N GLU A 44 4.56 19.85 13.58
CA GLU A 44 3.93 21.18 13.54
C GLU A 44 2.82 21.25 12.50
N LEU A 45 3.08 20.76 11.29
CA LEU A 45 2.11 20.73 10.19
C LEU A 45 0.92 19.81 10.48
N ALA A 46 1.16 18.68 11.12
CA ALA A 46 0.08 17.80 11.57
C ALA A 46 -0.84 18.51 12.56
N VAL A 47 -0.28 19.24 13.52
CA VAL A 47 -1.06 20.04 14.47
C VAL A 47 -1.80 21.18 13.78
N GLU A 48 -1.16 21.90 12.84
CA GLU A 48 -1.80 22.96 12.05
C GLU A 48 -2.98 22.42 11.22
N ALA A 49 -2.85 21.23 10.66
CA ALA A 49 -3.91 20.56 9.90
C ALA A 49 -5.07 20.09 10.81
N LEU A 50 -4.76 19.60 12.01
CA LEU A 50 -5.74 19.15 13.02
C LEU A 50 -6.51 20.32 13.63
N GLY A 51 -5.91 21.51 13.76
CA GLY A 51 -6.58 22.72 14.22
C GLY A 51 -7.72 23.21 13.31
N LYS A 52 -7.82 22.66 12.09
CA LYS A 52 -8.89 22.94 11.12
C LYS A 52 -9.94 21.84 11.01
N SER A 53 -9.74 20.69 11.64
CA SER A 53 -10.71 19.59 11.71
C SER A 53 -10.52 18.86 13.03
N ILE A 54 -11.64 18.53 13.69
CA ILE A 54 -11.68 17.87 15.00
C ILE A 54 -10.71 16.67 15.02
N SER A 55 -9.81 16.69 15.99
CA SER A 55 -8.76 15.69 16.26
C SER A 55 -9.32 14.26 16.23
N VAL A 56 -8.94 13.49 15.22
CA VAL A 56 -9.00 12.03 15.28
C VAL A 56 -7.62 11.57 15.74
N THR A 57 -7.48 11.24 17.01
CA THR A 57 -6.28 10.62 17.58
C THR A 57 -6.00 9.30 16.85
N GLY A 58 -4.74 9.06 16.47
CA GLY A 58 -4.30 7.79 15.86
C GLY A 58 -4.27 7.76 14.33
N VAL A 59 -4.48 8.88 13.62
CA VAL A 59 -4.33 8.92 12.17
C VAL A 59 -2.91 9.34 11.78
N GLN A 60 -2.21 8.48 11.05
CA GLN A 60 -0.88 8.80 10.50
C GLN A 60 -0.95 10.04 9.60
N PRO A 61 -0.08 11.06 9.79
CA PRO A 61 -0.03 12.22 8.92
C PRO A 61 0.29 11.81 7.47
N LYS A 62 -0.46 12.36 6.52
CA LYS A 62 -0.21 12.20 5.07
C LYS A 62 0.06 13.58 4.48
N LEU A 63 1.25 13.76 3.89
CA LEU A 63 1.66 15.01 3.29
C LEU A 63 1.71 14.89 1.77
N SER A 64 1.09 15.83 1.08
CA SER A 64 1.15 15.90 -0.38
C SER A 64 2.39 16.70 -0.80
N LEU A 65 3.28 16.08 -1.59
CA LEU A 65 4.54 16.67 -2.01
C LEU A 65 4.62 16.79 -3.53
N ASP A 66 5.39 17.79 -3.99
CA ASP A 66 5.82 17.92 -5.39
C ASP A 66 7.22 18.50 -5.49
N PHE A 67 7.80 18.39 -6.68
CA PHE A 67 9.12 18.93 -6.97
C PHE A 67 9.10 20.45 -7.04
N LYS A 68 10.00 21.09 -6.29
CA LYS A 68 10.37 22.49 -6.51
C LYS A 68 11.71 22.54 -7.25
N LYS A 69 11.65 22.76 -8.56
CA LYS A 69 12.86 22.99 -9.39
C LYS A 69 13.30 24.43 -9.20
N LYS A 70 14.55 24.64 -8.74
CA LYS A 70 15.25 25.93 -8.87
C LYS A 70 16.34 25.77 -9.92
N ARG A 71 16.39 26.67 -10.90
CA ARG A 71 17.44 26.68 -11.95
C ARG A 71 18.82 26.56 -11.31
N GLY A 72 19.62 25.55 -11.70
CA GLY A 72 20.99 25.33 -11.21
C GLY A 72 21.13 24.80 -9.77
N LYS A 73 20.08 24.36 -9.12
CA LYS A 73 20.11 23.75 -7.77
C LYS A 73 19.48 22.35 -7.78
N GLU A 74 19.85 21.53 -6.78
CA GLU A 74 19.28 20.21 -6.56
C GLU A 74 17.75 20.29 -6.46
N SER A 75 17.07 19.29 -7.02
CA SER A 75 15.62 19.16 -6.93
C SER A 75 15.23 18.90 -5.47
N ARG A 76 14.17 19.57 -4.99
CA ARG A 76 13.64 19.39 -3.64
C ARG A 76 12.20 18.99 -3.69
N LEU A 77 11.80 18.09 -2.80
CA LEU A 77 10.39 17.81 -2.51
C LEU A 77 9.89 18.83 -1.48
N THR A 78 8.78 19.46 -1.80
CA THR A 78 8.14 20.46 -0.94
C THR A 78 6.66 20.12 -0.77
N ILE A 79 6.10 20.51 0.37
CA ILE A 79 4.67 20.37 0.63
C ILE A 79 3.92 21.28 -0.34
N VAL A 80 2.95 20.68 -1.01
CA VAL A 80 1.99 21.38 -1.86
C VAL A 80 0.58 20.95 -1.45
N GLY A 81 -0.43 21.73 -1.83
CA GLY A 81 -1.81 21.35 -1.57
C GLY A 81 -2.21 20.03 -2.26
N LEU A 82 -3.46 19.89 -2.61
CA LEU A 82 -4.06 18.64 -3.16
C LEU A 82 -3.44 18.15 -4.49
N TRP A 83 -2.59 18.94 -5.13
CA TRP A 83 -2.07 18.70 -6.48
C TRP A 83 -0.70 18.01 -6.53
N GLY A 84 -0.10 17.66 -5.39
CA GLY A 84 1.18 16.99 -5.34
C GLY A 84 1.16 15.62 -6.01
N ARG A 85 2.29 15.27 -6.65
CA ARG A 85 2.51 13.97 -7.30
C ARG A 85 2.87 12.86 -6.34
N PHE A 86 3.26 13.19 -5.12
CA PHE A 86 3.70 12.24 -4.11
C PHE A 86 2.88 12.39 -2.83
N ILE A 87 2.74 11.27 -2.14
CA ILE A 87 2.22 11.20 -0.78
C ILE A 87 3.37 10.72 0.11
N LEU A 88 3.68 11.50 1.15
CA LEU A 88 4.65 11.14 2.18
C LEU A 88 3.92 10.75 3.46
N LYS A 89 4.29 9.61 4.02
CA LYS A 89 3.84 9.12 5.32
C LYS A 89 5.07 8.99 6.23
N PRO A 90 5.27 9.88 7.19
CA PRO A 90 6.38 9.82 8.11
C PRO A 90 6.19 8.71 9.14
N THR A 91 7.26 8.42 9.87
CA THR A 91 7.17 7.54 11.04
C THR A 91 6.21 8.10 12.09
N PHE A 92 5.60 7.23 12.86
CA PHE A 92 4.67 7.56 13.92
C PHE A 92 5.21 7.03 15.25
N GLU A 93 5.20 7.84 16.31
CA GLU A 93 5.86 7.48 17.58
C GLU A 93 5.36 6.17 18.18
N GLU A 94 4.06 5.90 18.04
CA GLU A 94 3.45 4.67 18.53
C GLU A 94 3.86 3.44 17.69
N TYR A 95 4.21 3.65 16.40
CA TYR A 95 4.58 2.60 15.45
C TYR A 95 5.82 3.02 14.65
N PRO A 96 7.02 2.98 15.23
CA PRO A 96 8.24 3.57 14.65
C PRO A 96 8.68 2.90 13.33
N GLU A 97 8.39 1.62 13.12
CA GLU A 97 8.73 0.89 11.88
C GLU A 97 7.59 0.86 10.85
N MET A 98 6.57 1.70 11.00
CA MET A 98 5.41 1.70 10.12
C MET A 98 5.75 2.02 8.65
N PRO A 99 6.62 3.00 8.33
CA PRO A 99 7.05 3.26 6.95
C PRO A 99 7.75 2.06 6.30
N GLU A 100 8.67 1.42 7.01
CA GLU A 100 9.42 0.26 6.52
C GLU A 100 8.51 -0.95 6.33
N LEU A 101 7.52 -1.10 7.19
CA LEU A 101 6.53 -2.18 7.13
C LEU A 101 5.57 -1.98 5.95
N GLU A 102 5.11 -0.75 5.70
CA GLU A 102 4.28 -0.44 4.54
C GLU A 102 5.05 -0.66 3.25
N ASP A 103 6.27 -0.12 3.13
CA ASP A 103 7.10 -0.27 1.94
C ASP A 103 7.42 -1.73 1.64
N LEU A 104 7.76 -2.53 2.67
CA LEU A 104 7.98 -3.97 2.49
C LEU A 104 6.71 -4.69 2.03
N THR A 105 5.55 -4.39 2.63
CA THR A 105 4.28 -5.04 2.25
C THR A 105 3.89 -4.70 0.82
N MET A 106 4.12 -3.46 0.37
CA MET A 106 3.95 -3.05 -1.02
C MET A 106 4.89 -3.81 -1.96
N HIS A 107 6.19 -3.96 -1.62
CA HIS A 107 7.12 -4.78 -2.41
C HIS A 107 6.74 -6.26 -2.47
N MET A 108 6.18 -6.80 -1.38
CA MET A 108 5.68 -8.19 -1.37
C MET A 108 4.51 -8.36 -2.35
N SER A 109 3.63 -7.36 -2.48
CA SER A 109 2.54 -7.41 -3.45
C SER A 109 3.05 -7.33 -4.90
N GLU A 110 4.07 -6.50 -5.18
CA GLU A 110 4.74 -6.44 -6.49
C GLU A 110 5.36 -7.81 -6.87
N LEU A 111 6.01 -8.49 -5.91
CA LEU A 111 6.57 -9.82 -6.12
C LEU A 111 5.51 -10.85 -6.53
N LEU A 112 4.29 -10.70 -6.03
CA LEU A 112 3.12 -11.49 -6.42
C LEU A 112 2.44 -10.98 -7.71
N ASN A 113 3.05 -10.04 -8.43
CA ASN A 113 2.47 -9.40 -9.62
C ASN A 113 1.10 -8.74 -9.37
N ILE A 114 0.85 -8.29 -8.15
CA ILE A 114 -0.28 -7.40 -7.86
C ILE A 114 0.13 -5.99 -8.28
N ASN A 115 -0.64 -5.38 -9.18
CA ASN A 115 -0.37 -4.02 -9.62
C ASN A 115 -0.50 -3.03 -8.44
N THR A 116 0.58 -2.32 -8.10
CA THR A 116 0.66 -1.40 -6.96
C THR A 116 1.05 0.00 -7.38
N ALA A 117 0.68 0.99 -6.57
CA ALA A 117 1.21 2.34 -6.69
C ALA A 117 2.73 2.32 -6.53
N GLU A 118 3.46 3.05 -7.38
CA GLU A 118 4.92 3.16 -7.23
C GLU A 118 5.26 3.77 -5.86
N HIS A 119 6.19 3.16 -5.15
CA HIS A 119 6.54 3.53 -3.77
C HIS A 119 8.03 3.37 -3.50
N SER A 120 8.47 3.91 -2.39
CA SER A 120 9.84 3.79 -1.87
C SER A 120 9.89 4.25 -0.42
N LEU A 121 10.96 3.91 0.27
CA LEU A 121 11.39 4.67 1.43
C LEU A 121 12.13 5.93 0.97
N ILE A 122 12.13 6.96 1.81
CA ILE A 122 12.92 8.18 1.62
C ILE A 122 13.44 8.67 2.98
N ARG A 123 14.64 9.27 2.99
CA ARG A 123 15.23 9.80 4.21
C ARG A 123 14.82 11.26 4.40
N LEU A 124 14.35 11.58 5.60
CA LEU A 124 14.06 12.94 6.03
C LEU A 124 15.36 13.69 6.37
N LYS A 125 15.29 15.01 6.51
CA LYS A 125 16.41 15.84 6.93
C LYS A 125 16.93 15.50 8.33
N SER A 126 16.10 14.97 9.18
CA SER A 126 16.40 14.51 10.55
C SER A 126 16.85 13.05 10.62
N ASP A 127 17.11 12.40 9.47
CA ASP A 127 17.68 11.06 9.25
C ASP A 127 16.69 9.90 9.39
N GLU A 128 15.46 10.12 9.87
CA GLU A 128 14.44 9.07 9.93
C GLU A 128 13.95 8.69 8.52
N LEU A 129 13.49 7.45 8.39
CA LEU A 129 12.84 6.98 7.17
C LEU A 129 11.35 7.36 7.15
N ALA A 130 10.87 7.68 5.98
CA ALA A 130 9.45 7.87 5.70
C ALA A 130 9.06 7.04 4.46
N TYR A 131 7.83 6.59 4.41
CA TYR A 131 7.26 5.99 3.21
C TYR A 131 6.83 7.10 2.24
N ILE A 132 7.12 6.91 0.96
CA ILE A 132 6.70 7.81 -0.11
C ILE A 132 6.11 7.02 -1.27
N SER A 133 4.94 7.43 -1.76
CA SER A 133 4.33 6.83 -2.95
C SER A 133 4.03 7.88 -4.00
N LYS A 134 4.13 7.49 -5.28
CA LYS A 134 3.61 8.27 -6.40
C LYS A 134 2.10 8.13 -6.45
N ARG A 135 1.43 9.22 -6.71
CA ARG A 135 0.00 9.21 -6.99
C ARG A 135 -0.25 8.70 -8.40
N PHE A 136 -0.88 7.56 -8.51
CA PHE A 136 -1.23 6.92 -9.78
C PHE A 136 -2.31 7.70 -10.57
N ASP A 137 -3.04 8.59 -9.90
CA ASP A 137 -4.04 9.47 -10.52
C ASP A 137 -3.45 10.77 -11.10
N ARG A 138 -2.12 10.89 -11.17
CA ARG A 138 -1.43 12.05 -11.74
C ARG A 138 -0.65 11.65 -12.98
N THR A 139 -1.12 12.12 -14.14
CA THR A 139 -0.44 11.95 -15.42
C THR A 139 0.20 13.25 -15.90
N LYS A 140 0.90 13.19 -17.02
CA LYS A 140 1.43 14.40 -17.67
C LYS A 140 0.30 15.28 -18.22
N ASN A 141 -0.84 14.69 -18.52
CA ASN A 141 -2.01 15.35 -19.11
C ASN A 141 -2.99 15.88 -18.05
N GLY A 142 -2.78 15.56 -16.77
CA GLY A 142 -3.61 16.05 -15.69
C GLY A 142 -3.93 14.98 -14.63
N LYS A 143 -5.13 15.07 -14.08
CA LYS A 143 -5.63 14.14 -13.07
C LYS A 143 -6.61 13.17 -13.69
N LEU A 144 -6.40 11.86 -13.51
CA LEU A 144 -7.38 10.83 -13.83
C LEU A 144 -8.51 10.83 -12.80
N HIS A 145 -9.69 10.41 -13.23
CA HIS A 145 -10.83 10.24 -12.34
C HIS A 145 -10.66 8.94 -11.54
N VAL A 146 -10.75 9.06 -10.22
CA VAL A 146 -10.65 7.94 -9.27
C VAL A 146 -11.76 8.07 -8.26
N GLU A 147 -12.47 6.97 -8.02
CA GLU A 147 -13.48 6.87 -6.96
C GLU A 147 -13.20 5.65 -6.08
N ASP A 148 -13.14 5.87 -4.77
CA ASP A 148 -13.04 4.76 -3.81
C ASP A 148 -14.39 4.05 -3.64
N MET A 149 -14.34 2.82 -3.09
CA MET A 149 -15.55 2.00 -2.92
C MET A 149 -16.54 2.60 -1.90
N ALA A 150 -16.12 3.51 -1.01
CA ALA A 150 -17.04 4.26 -0.17
C ALA A 150 -17.87 5.23 -1.02
N GLN A 151 -17.23 5.96 -1.95
CA GLN A 151 -17.91 6.85 -2.90
C GLN A 151 -18.85 6.08 -3.82
N LEU A 152 -18.36 5.01 -4.47
CA LEU A 152 -19.13 4.19 -5.41
C LEU A 152 -20.33 3.46 -4.76
N THR A 153 -20.28 3.24 -3.45
CA THR A 153 -21.37 2.61 -2.69
C THR A 153 -22.24 3.59 -1.92
N GLY A 154 -21.98 4.92 -2.04
CA GLY A 154 -22.68 5.96 -1.29
C GLY A 154 -22.48 5.87 0.23
N THR A 155 -21.33 5.31 0.67
CA THR A 155 -21.01 5.14 2.08
C THR A 155 -20.22 6.34 2.59
N LEU A 156 -20.67 6.96 3.68
CA LEU A 156 -19.97 8.09 4.30
C LEU A 156 -18.63 7.64 4.89
N THR A 157 -17.65 8.56 4.96
CA THR A 157 -16.29 8.29 5.42
C THR A 157 -16.23 7.68 6.83
N GLU A 158 -17.07 8.13 7.75
CA GLU A 158 -17.18 7.59 9.11
C GLU A 158 -17.68 6.13 9.14
N ASN A 159 -18.31 5.68 8.08
CA ASN A 159 -18.83 4.32 7.92
C ASN A 159 -17.94 3.43 7.02
N LYS A 160 -16.70 3.83 6.74
CA LYS A 160 -15.77 3.13 5.83
C LYS A 160 -15.54 1.66 6.16
N TYR A 161 -15.75 1.24 7.40
CA TYR A 161 -15.66 -0.15 7.88
C TYR A 161 -17.00 -0.92 7.81
N ARG A 162 -18.09 -0.26 7.37
CA ARG A 162 -19.41 -0.87 7.21
C ARG A 162 -19.62 -1.29 5.77
N GLY A 163 -19.26 -2.52 5.46
CA GLY A 163 -19.37 -3.07 4.12
C GLY A 163 -18.98 -4.53 4.08
N SER A 164 -19.00 -5.09 2.88
CA SER A 164 -18.50 -6.46 2.66
C SER A 164 -17.68 -6.54 1.38
N MET A 165 -16.82 -7.56 1.30
CA MET A 165 -16.03 -7.86 0.10
C MET A 165 -16.95 -8.18 -1.08
N GLU A 166 -18.08 -8.83 -0.84
CA GLU A 166 -19.08 -9.12 -1.88
C GLU A 166 -19.72 -7.84 -2.45
N LYS A 167 -19.93 -6.82 -1.60
CA LYS A 167 -20.44 -5.52 -2.08
C LYS A 167 -19.44 -4.85 -3.02
N ILE A 168 -18.15 -4.88 -2.69
CA ILE A 168 -17.08 -4.39 -3.56
C ILE A 168 -17.04 -5.20 -4.86
N GLY A 169 -17.06 -6.54 -4.77
CA GLY A 169 -17.08 -7.41 -5.94
C GLY A 169 -18.23 -7.08 -6.92
N LYS A 170 -19.44 -6.84 -6.39
CA LYS A 170 -20.59 -6.40 -7.22
C LYS A 170 -20.36 -5.07 -7.90
N VAL A 171 -19.71 -4.10 -7.23
CA VAL A 171 -19.35 -2.80 -7.83
C VAL A 171 -18.35 -2.99 -8.97
N ILE A 172 -17.30 -3.79 -8.74
CA ILE A 172 -16.29 -4.12 -9.76
C ILE A 172 -16.95 -4.77 -10.98
N LEU A 173 -17.73 -5.84 -10.78
CA LEU A 173 -18.42 -6.56 -11.85
C LEU A 173 -19.40 -5.69 -12.63
N LYS A 174 -19.96 -4.64 -12.01
CA LYS A 174 -20.91 -3.74 -12.64
C LYS A 174 -20.25 -2.61 -13.45
N TYR A 175 -19.17 -2.04 -12.94
CA TYR A 175 -18.63 -0.79 -13.47
C TYR A 175 -17.28 -0.92 -14.18
N SER A 176 -16.52 -2.01 -13.96
CA SER A 176 -15.26 -2.23 -14.67
C SER A 176 -15.51 -2.53 -16.15
N SER A 177 -14.67 -1.97 -17.02
CA SER A 177 -14.59 -2.35 -18.44
C SER A 177 -14.05 -3.77 -18.64
N TYR A 178 -13.32 -4.30 -17.62
CA TYR A 178 -12.70 -5.63 -17.63
C TYR A 178 -13.12 -6.48 -16.42
N PRO A 179 -14.43 -6.73 -16.20
CA PRO A 179 -14.95 -7.25 -14.93
C PRO A 179 -14.33 -8.56 -14.48
N GLY A 180 -14.06 -9.50 -15.41
CA GLY A 180 -13.44 -10.77 -15.06
C GLY A 180 -11.99 -10.64 -14.60
N ILE A 181 -11.21 -9.76 -15.24
CA ILE A 181 -9.80 -9.50 -14.87
C ILE A 181 -9.76 -8.79 -13.52
N ASP A 182 -10.59 -7.79 -13.33
CA ASP A 182 -10.59 -6.99 -12.10
C ASP A 182 -11.17 -7.78 -10.91
N ALA A 183 -12.10 -8.72 -11.15
CA ALA A 183 -12.53 -9.68 -10.13
C ALA A 183 -11.37 -10.56 -9.63
N ILE A 184 -10.51 -11.04 -10.54
CA ILE A 184 -9.30 -11.80 -10.19
C ILE A 184 -8.32 -10.93 -9.39
N LYS A 185 -8.03 -9.71 -9.84
CA LYS A 185 -7.16 -8.76 -9.13
C LYS A 185 -7.69 -8.46 -7.72
N PHE A 186 -8.99 -8.25 -7.59
CA PHE A 186 -9.63 -8.00 -6.31
C PHE A 186 -9.54 -9.19 -5.36
N PHE A 187 -9.77 -10.41 -5.87
CA PHE A 187 -9.60 -11.63 -5.09
C PHE A 187 -8.14 -11.80 -4.63
N GLU A 188 -7.16 -11.63 -5.53
CA GLU A 188 -5.74 -11.70 -5.20
C GLU A 188 -5.34 -10.68 -4.13
N LEU A 189 -5.83 -9.45 -4.22
CA LEU A 189 -5.58 -8.40 -3.23
C LEU A 189 -6.23 -8.72 -1.88
N THR A 190 -7.42 -9.33 -1.88
CA THR A 190 -8.10 -9.79 -0.66
C THR A 190 -7.33 -10.92 0.01
N LEU A 191 -6.90 -11.92 -0.76
CA LEU A 191 -6.09 -13.03 -0.29
C LEU A 191 -4.74 -12.55 0.26
N PHE A 192 -4.08 -11.63 -0.46
CA PHE A 192 -2.83 -11.00 -0.04
C PHE A 192 -3.00 -10.27 1.30
N SER A 193 -4.07 -9.47 1.44
CA SER A 193 -4.35 -8.74 2.67
C SER A 193 -4.52 -9.67 3.87
N PHE A 194 -5.20 -10.81 3.68
CA PHE A 194 -5.32 -11.83 4.72
C PHE A 194 -3.97 -12.44 5.08
N ILE A 195 -3.19 -12.89 4.08
CA ILE A 195 -1.90 -13.57 4.29
C ILE A 195 -0.89 -12.64 4.97
N THR A 196 -0.84 -11.37 4.58
CA THR A 196 0.06 -10.36 5.17
C THR A 196 -0.45 -9.75 6.48
N GLY A 197 -1.67 -10.09 6.91
CA GLY A 197 -2.27 -9.56 8.13
C GLY A 197 -2.64 -8.08 8.03
N ASN A 198 -3.09 -7.64 6.85
CA ASN A 198 -3.64 -6.30 6.67
C ASN A 198 -5.14 -6.30 7.00
N SER A 199 -5.48 -6.02 8.24
CA SER A 199 -6.86 -5.92 8.72
C SER A 199 -7.47 -4.52 8.57
N ASP A 200 -6.81 -3.58 7.87
CA ASP A 200 -7.32 -2.21 7.63
C ASP A 200 -7.76 -1.93 6.18
N MET A 201 -7.90 -2.96 5.35
CA MET A 201 -8.40 -2.80 3.97
C MET A 201 -9.90 -2.54 3.95
N HIS A 202 -10.28 -1.30 4.27
CA HIS A 202 -11.65 -0.82 4.29
C HIS A 202 -12.10 -0.27 2.91
N LEU A 203 -13.38 0.19 2.80
CA LEU A 203 -13.95 0.66 1.53
C LEU A 203 -13.13 1.74 0.80
N LYS A 204 -12.36 2.56 1.53
CA LYS A 204 -11.55 3.63 0.91
C LYS A 204 -10.18 3.17 0.40
N ASN A 205 -9.81 1.90 0.64
CA ASN A 205 -8.54 1.32 0.20
C ASN A 205 -8.70 0.49 -1.09
N PHE A 206 -9.90 0.50 -1.67
CA PHE A 206 -10.19 -0.04 -2.99
C PHE A 206 -10.80 1.05 -3.85
N SER A 207 -10.31 1.21 -5.09
CA SER A 207 -10.79 2.24 -6.00
C SER A 207 -10.93 1.72 -7.42
N LEU A 208 -11.80 2.36 -8.19
CA LEU A 208 -11.81 2.30 -9.64
C LEU A 208 -11.16 3.58 -10.19
N ILE A 209 -10.41 3.42 -11.26
CA ILE A 209 -9.78 4.50 -12.00
C ILE A 209 -10.29 4.49 -13.44
N LYS A 210 -10.55 5.67 -13.99
CA LYS A 210 -10.84 5.87 -15.38
C LYS A 210 -9.59 6.38 -16.07
N ASP A 211 -9.08 5.64 -17.06
CA ASP A 211 -7.88 6.00 -17.80
C ASP A 211 -8.12 7.09 -18.85
N GLU A 212 -7.11 7.36 -19.68
CA GLU A 212 -7.19 8.40 -20.73
C GLU A 212 -8.06 7.97 -21.92
N GLU A 213 -8.33 6.68 -22.09
CA GLU A 213 -9.22 6.06 -23.08
C GLU A 213 -10.66 5.90 -22.58
N ASP A 214 -10.98 6.45 -21.40
CA ASP A 214 -12.29 6.33 -20.74
C ASP A 214 -12.62 4.92 -20.22
N GLU A 215 -11.65 4.00 -20.19
CA GLU A 215 -11.81 2.66 -19.64
C GLU A 215 -11.77 2.67 -18.10
N ILE A 216 -12.70 1.98 -17.48
CA ILE A 216 -12.80 1.88 -16.02
C ILE A 216 -12.21 0.55 -15.57
N MET A 217 -11.26 0.60 -14.63
CA MET A 217 -10.60 -0.59 -14.11
C MET A 217 -10.25 -0.43 -12.63
N MET A 218 -9.88 -1.53 -11.97
CA MET A 218 -9.30 -1.43 -10.63
C MET A 218 -8.03 -0.60 -10.65
N SER A 219 -7.93 0.36 -9.73
CA SER A 219 -6.71 1.13 -9.52
C SER A 219 -5.55 0.22 -9.09
N PRO A 220 -4.29 0.67 -9.25
CA PRO A 220 -3.18 0.04 -8.53
C PRO A 220 -3.51 -0.05 -7.03
N ALA A 221 -3.05 -1.12 -6.36
CA ALA A 221 -3.20 -1.27 -4.92
C ALA A 221 -2.35 -0.23 -4.17
N TYR A 222 -2.84 0.23 -3.04
CA TYR A 222 -2.19 1.23 -2.18
C TYR A 222 -2.57 1.01 -0.72
N ASP A 223 -1.87 1.64 0.21
CA ASP A 223 -2.12 1.52 1.65
C ASP A 223 -2.02 0.05 2.15
N LEU A 224 -1.05 -0.71 1.63
CA LEU A 224 -0.82 -2.09 2.03
C LEU A 224 0.11 -2.13 3.24
N LEU A 225 -0.42 -2.49 4.40
CA LEU A 225 0.30 -2.48 5.67
C LEU A 225 -0.11 -3.68 6.51
N SER A 226 0.84 -4.43 7.04
CA SER A 226 0.55 -5.51 8.01
C SER A 226 0.14 -4.93 9.37
N THR A 227 -1.14 -4.61 9.53
CA THR A 227 -1.67 -4.02 10.76
C THR A 227 -1.64 -4.98 11.95
N LYS A 228 -1.70 -6.29 11.70
CA LYS A 228 -1.54 -7.33 12.75
C LYS A 228 -0.20 -7.26 13.47
N LEU A 229 0.87 -6.85 12.79
CA LEU A 229 2.19 -6.68 13.41
C LEU A 229 2.27 -5.43 14.29
N LEU A 230 1.49 -4.40 13.97
CA LEU A 230 1.43 -3.17 14.75
C LEU A 230 0.43 -3.27 15.90
N ILE A 231 -0.71 -3.94 15.67
CA ILE A 231 -1.80 -4.07 16.64
C ILE A 231 -2.12 -5.57 16.84
N PRO A 232 -1.26 -6.34 17.53
CA PRO A 232 -1.45 -7.78 17.69
C PRO A 232 -2.76 -8.16 18.41
N LYS A 233 -3.33 -7.23 19.16
CA LYS A 233 -4.61 -7.43 19.89
C LYS A 233 -5.84 -7.33 19.01
N ASP A 234 -5.71 -6.82 17.78
CA ASP A 234 -6.82 -6.79 16.82
C ASP A 234 -7.26 -8.23 16.51
N ARG A 235 -8.55 -8.50 16.64
CA ARG A 235 -9.12 -9.83 16.41
C ARG A 235 -9.67 -10.01 14.99
N GLU A 236 -9.82 -8.93 14.25
CA GLU A 236 -10.31 -8.97 12.87
C GLU A 236 -9.18 -9.39 11.92
N ASP A 237 -9.47 -10.25 10.96
CA ASP A 237 -8.53 -10.66 9.90
C ASP A 237 -8.70 -9.81 8.64
N LEU A 238 -9.89 -9.27 8.42
CA LEU A 238 -10.23 -8.33 7.35
C LEU A 238 -11.07 -7.18 7.92
N ALA A 239 -10.89 -5.98 7.40
CA ALA A 239 -11.64 -4.79 7.79
C ALA A 239 -13.14 -4.88 7.46
N LEU A 240 -13.46 -5.58 6.37
CA LEU A 240 -14.82 -5.78 5.87
C LEU A 240 -15.22 -7.23 6.04
N THR A 241 -16.53 -7.48 6.14
CA THR A 241 -17.01 -8.87 6.19
C THR A 241 -16.80 -9.57 4.85
N MET A 242 -16.47 -10.85 4.91
CA MET A 242 -16.50 -11.79 3.79
C MET A 242 -17.24 -13.05 4.25
N ASN A 243 -18.26 -13.48 3.51
CA ASN A 243 -19.20 -14.53 3.92
C ASN A 243 -19.79 -14.27 5.33
N GLY A 244 -20.11 -13.00 5.63
CA GLY A 244 -20.74 -12.57 6.87
C GLY A 244 -19.84 -12.52 8.11
N LYS A 245 -18.53 -12.77 7.99
CA LYS A 245 -17.56 -12.72 9.10
C LYS A 245 -16.34 -11.87 8.77
N LYS A 246 -15.59 -11.47 9.80
CA LYS A 246 -14.35 -10.68 9.69
C LYS A 246 -13.11 -11.41 10.19
N SER A 247 -13.27 -12.59 10.78
CA SER A 247 -12.19 -13.36 11.39
C SER A 247 -12.42 -14.86 11.27
N ASN A 248 -11.40 -15.66 11.63
CA ASN A 248 -11.43 -17.12 11.57
C ASN A 248 -11.71 -17.65 10.16
N PHE A 249 -11.07 -17.03 9.15
CA PHE A 249 -11.16 -17.48 7.78
C PHE A 249 -10.41 -18.80 7.56
N ARG A 250 -10.95 -19.60 6.64
CA ARG A 250 -10.36 -20.84 6.17
C ARG A 250 -10.39 -20.87 4.63
N LYS A 251 -9.66 -21.78 4.01
CA LYS A 251 -9.64 -21.94 2.55
C LYS A 251 -11.03 -21.93 1.93
N LYS A 252 -11.98 -22.68 2.48
CA LYS A 252 -13.37 -22.74 1.98
C LYS A 252 -14.08 -21.39 1.89
N ASP A 253 -13.70 -20.42 2.75
CA ASP A 253 -14.30 -19.09 2.72
C ASP A 253 -13.81 -18.30 1.51
N PHE A 254 -12.55 -18.46 1.16
CA PHE A 254 -11.96 -17.86 -0.06
C PHE A 254 -12.46 -18.58 -1.31
N ASP A 255 -12.61 -19.92 -1.28
CA ASP A 255 -13.19 -20.69 -2.39
C ASP A 255 -14.63 -20.22 -2.69
N GLN A 256 -15.44 -20.06 -1.65
CA GLN A 256 -16.81 -19.52 -1.77
C GLN A 256 -16.81 -18.09 -2.33
N PHE A 257 -15.95 -17.24 -1.82
CA PHE A 257 -15.83 -15.85 -2.29
C PHE A 257 -15.38 -15.77 -3.75
N ALA A 258 -14.41 -16.60 -4.17
CA ALA A 258 -14.00 -16.73 -5.57
C ALA A 258 -15.16 -17.11 -6.48
N GLY A 259 -15.98 -18.08 -6.06
CA GLY A 259 -17.20 -18.47 -6.78
C GLY A 259 -18.20 -17.32 -6.94
N GLN A 260 -18.39 -16.50 -5.90
CA GLN A 260 -19.25 -15.31 -5.95
C GLN A 260 -18.74 -14.23 -6.91
N LEU A 261 -17.43 -14.17 -7.14
CA LEU A 261 -16.79 -13.30 -8.12
C LEU A 261 -16.78 -13.88 -9.55
N GLY A 262 -17.28 -15.10 -9.74
CA GLY A 262 -17.25 -15.79 -11.03
C GLY A 262 -15.88 -16.37 -11.41
N ILE A 263 -14.96 -16.51 -10.47
CA ILE A 263 -13.63 -17.09 -10.70
C ILE A 263 -13.77 -18.61 -10.78
N ASN A 264 -13.35 -19.20 -11.90
CA ASN A 264 -13.41 -20.63 -12.08
C ASN A 264 -12.33 -21.37 -11.28
N GLU A 265 -12.54 -22.68 -11.03
CA GLU A 265 -11.62 -23.50 -10.22
C GLU A 265 -10.19 -23.57 -10.76
N SER A 266 -10.01 -23.59 -12.08
CA SER A 266 -8.67 -23.62 -12.68
C SER A 266 -7.89 -22.36 -12.38
N THR A 267 -8.51 -21.21 -12.55
CA THR A 267 -7.95 -19.89 -12.20
C THR A 267 -7.65 -19.82 -10.70
N LEU A 268 -8.58 -20.25 -9.86
CA LEU A 268 -8.40 -20.25 -8.41
C LEU A 268 -7.22 -21.11 -7.97
N ARG A 269 -7.06 -22.32 -8.52
CA ARG A 269 -5.89 -23.17 -8.26
C ARG A 269 -4.58 -22.50 -8.66
N ASN A 270 -4.57 -21.80 -9.80
CA ASN A 270 -3.37 -21.07 -10.25
C ASN A 270 -3.02 -19.89 -9.32
N ILE A 271 -4.04 -19.20 -8.78
CA ILE A 271 -3.82 -18.14 -7.79
C ILE A 271 -3.18 -18.72 -6.52
N TYR A 272 -3.76 -19.77 -5.93
CA TYR A 272 -3.17 -20.39 -4.74
C TYR A 272 -1.74 -20.90 -5.00
N LYS A 273 -1.51 -21.54 -6.14
CA LYS A 273 -0.18 -22.00 -6.54
C LYS A 273 0.80 -20.83 -6.65
N LYS A 274 0.42 -19.71 -7.25
CA LYS A 274 1.25 -18.50 -7.34
C LYS A 274 1.69 -18.00 -5.95
N PHE A 275 0.77 -17.95 -5.00
CA PHE A 275 1.08 -17.53 -3.63
C PHE A 275 2.02 -18.53 -2.93
N GLU A 276 1.80 -19.83 -3.09
CA GLU A 276 2.65 -20.87 -2.51
C GLU A 276 4.05 -20.84 -3.12
N ASP A 277 4.17 -20.81 -4.43
CA ASP A 277 5.45 -20.79 -5.15
C ASP A 277 6.28 -19.53 -4.83
N SER A 278 5.64 -18.41 -4.54
CA SER A 278 6.30 -17.13 -4.22
C SER A 278 6.81 -17.05 -2.77
N TYR A 279 6.39 -17.96 -1.89
CA TYR A 279 6.72 -17.88 -0.46
C TYR A 279 8.22 -17.79 -0.16
N PRO A 280 9.12 -18.57 -0.77
CA PRO A 280 10.57 -18.46 -0.51
C PRO A 280 11.12 -17.06 -0.86
N ASP A 281 10.62 -16.44 -1.92
CA ASP A 281 11.06 -15.11 -2.34
C ASP A 281 10.50 -14.01 -1.42
N LEU A 282 9.29 -14.18 -0.86
CA LEU A 282 8.76 -13.31 0.19
C LEU A 282 9.67 -13.33 1.42
N ILE A 283 10.09 -14.51 1.89
CA ILE A 283 11.02 -14.62 3.04
C ILE A 283 12.37 -13.95 2.75
N LYS A 284 12.91 -14.15 1.55
CA LYS A 284 14.13 -13.50 1.10
C LYS A 284 13.99 -11.96 1.06
N LEU A 285 12.85 -11.46 0.61
CA LEU A 285 12.56 -10.03 0.59
C LEU A 285 12.47 -9.45 2.00
N ILE A 286 11.76 -10.12 2.93
CA ILE A 286 11.70 -9.74 4.34
C ILE A 286 13.11 -9.68 4.93
N SER A 287 13.96 -10.67 4.66
CA SER A 287 15.33 -10.68 5.18
C SER A 287 16.15 -9.49 4.73
N LYS A 288 15.92 -8.98 3.51
CA LYS A 288 16.58 -7.80 2.93
C LYS A 288 15.99 -6.48 3.39
N SER A 289 14.76 -6.45 3.93
CA SER A 289 14.04 -5.22 4.27
C SER A 289 14.77 -4.37 5.33
N PHE A 290 14.23 -3.19 5.59
CA PHE A 290 14.73 -2.25 6.60
C PHE A 290 14.17 -2.49 8.00
N LEU A 291 13.26 -3.44 8.17
CA LEU A 291 12.70 -3.82 9.46
C LEU A 291 13.80 -4.33 10.42
N THR A 292 13.59 -4.17 11.71
CA THR A 292 14.40 -4.80 12.74
C THR A 292 14.34 -6.34 12.64
N LYS A 293 15.32 -7.00 13.24
CA LYS A 293 15.35 -8.47 13.27
C LYS A 293 14.09 -9.05 13.91
N GLU A 294 13.65 -8.45 15.02
CA GLU A 294 12.44 -8.87 15.72
C GLU A 294 11.19 -8.76 14.86
N MET A 295 11.02 -7.63 14.15
CA MET A 295 9.87 -7.42 13.27
C MET A 295 9.88 -8.37 12.08
N LYS A 296 11.06 -8.66 11.51
CA LYS A 296 11.21 -9.67 10.46
C LYS A 296 10.77 -11.06 10.92
N GLU A 297 11.20 -11.49 12.09
CA GLU A 297 10.82 -12.79 12.67
C GLU A 297 9.32 -12.88 12.91
N LYS A 298 8.70 -11.80 13.44
CA LYS A 298 7.24 -11.72 13.60
C LYS A 298 6.50 -11.79 12.27
N TYR A 299 7.00 -11.10 11.25
CA TYR A 299 6.36 -11.12 9.93
C TYR A 299 6.41 -12.52 9.29
N ILE A 300 7.57 -13.18 9.35
CA ILE A 300 7.73 -14.56 8.88
C ILE A 300 6.78 -15.51 9.60
N ALA A 301 6.69 -15.41 10.93
CA ALA A 301 5.78 -16.23 11.72
C ALA A 301 4.31 -16.02 11.34
N LEU A 302 3.91 -14.76 11.10
CA LEU A 302 2.56 -14.42 10.64
C LEU A 302 2.25 -15.02 9.27
N LEU A 303 3.18 -14.90 8.31
CA LEU A 303 3.01 -15.49 6.98
C LEU A 303 2.89 -17.02 7.04
N ASP A 304 3.72 -17.67 7.88
CA ASP A 304 3.67 -19.13 8.08
C ASP A 304 2.33 -19.59 8.67
N GLU A 305 1.81 -18.86 9.66
CA GLU A 305 0.51 -19.13 10.26
C GLU A 305 -0.61 -19.02 9.21
N ARG A 306 -0.64 -17.91 8.49
CA ARG A 306 -1.71 -17.61 7.53
C ARG A 306 -1.69 -18.52 6.30
N ARG A 307 -0.49 -18.83 5.80
CA ARG A 307 -0.30 -19.76 4.69
C ARG A 307 -0.89 -21.14 5.02
N LYS A 308 -0.58 -21.72 6.17
CA LYS A 308 -1.09 -23.02 6.60
C LYS A 308 -2.60 -23.12 6.69
N VAL A 309 -3.30 -21.99 6.83
CA VAL A 309 -4.75 -21.94 6.92
C VAL A 309 -5.41 -21.96 5.55
N ILE A 310 -4.74 -21.43 4.52
CA ILE A 310 -5.33 -21.13 3.21
C ILE A 310 -4.72 -21.96 2.09
N LEU A 311 -3.40 -22.14 2.09
CA LEU A 311 -2.64 -22.82 1.05
C LEU A 311 -2.30 -24.25 1.42
#